data_62a20903412d99a6fc3f8c71ea830868
#
_entry.id   62a20903412d99a6fc3f8c71ea830868
#
_cell.length_a   1.000
_cell.length_b   1.000
_cell.length_c   1.000
_cell.angle_alpha   90.00
_cell.angle_beta   90.00
_cell.angle_gamma   90.00
#
_symmetry.space_group_name_H-M   'P 1'
#
loop_
_entity.id
_entity.type
_entity.pdbx_description
1 polymer ?
#
loop_
_entity_poly.entity_id
_entity_poly.type
_entity_poly.pdbx_seq_one_letter_code
_entity_poly.pdbx_strand_id
1 'polypeptide(L)'
;MKFGVSFPNFGQYGDVAVLVNLAERAEEAGWDGIFVWDHIQVESGWDASFVDPWVAMAAMAAATSRIAIGPMVTPVSRRRPVQLARQTVSLDHLSSGRLIFGVGLGWPPGPDFADLGEESDAHTRAEMLDEGLGLIDALWSGQVVHHDGRHYSARGTRFLPRPIQQPRIPIWVAGFWPNKAPFRRMARWDGMFPMYNDVETGEFGAMSPEVLTEMVDYVRRHRVSPDPFDVVAMVRSPRDEHERRQLRDAYSAAGLTWSIEQLGDGEPSLEAIVGAVDAGPLP
;
A
#
# COMPACT_ATOMS: atom_id res chain seq x y z
N MET A 1 -15.38 7.45 6.87
CA MET A 1 -14.08 7.50 6.19
C MET A 1 -13.01 7.22 7.23
N LYS A 2 -11.97 6.46 6.89
CA LYS A 2 -10.83 6.16 7.75
C LYS A 2 -9.64 7.05 7.37
N PHE A 3 -8.73 7.27 8.32
CA PHE A 3 -7.57 8.13 8.14
C PHE A 3 -6.28 7.36 8.44
N GLY A 4 -5.32 7.46 7.55
CA GLY A 4 -4.01 6.85 7.71
C GLY A 4 -2.87 7.81 7.41
N VAL A 5 -1.69 7.43 7.86
CA VAL A 5 -0.43 8.12 7.53
C VAL A 5 0.49 7.19 6.78
N SER A 6 1.32 7.75 5.90
CA SER A 6 2.27 6.96 5.10
C SER A 6 3.67 7.57 5.17
N PHE A 7 4.67 6.71 5.37
CA PHE A 7 6.07 7.10 5.48
C PHE A 7 6.98 6.33 4.53
N PRO A 8 8.02 6.97 4.00
CA PRO A 8 9.12 6.27 3.35
C PRO A 8 9.80 5.29 4.30
N ASN A 9 10.51 4.30 3.75
CA ASN A 9 11.38 3.40 4.52
C ASN A 9 12.87 3.80 4.42
N PHE A 10 13.14 5.07 4.15
CA PHE A 10 14.49 5.60 3.93
C PHE A 10 14.68 7.02 4.50
N GLY A 11 15.93 7.51 4.44
CA GLY A 11 16.29 8.82 4.96
C GLY A 11 16.11 8.86 6.49
N GLN A 12 15.44 9.87 7.01
CA GLN A 12 15.15 9.97 8.45
C GLN A 12 14.23 8.87 8.98
N TYR A 13 13.55 8.11 8.11
CA TYR A 13 12.71 6.95 8.43
C TYR A 13 13.45 5.62 8.22
N GLY A 14 14.71 5.65 7.83
CA GLY A 14 15.56 4.47 7.60
C GLY A 14 16.05 3.80 8.89
N ASP A 15 15.29 3.92 9.99
CA ASP A 15 15.52 3.28 11.28
C ASP A 15 14.19 2.68 11.78
N VAL A 16 14.25 1.39 12.15
CA VAL A 16 13.08 0.66 12.68
C VAL A 16 12.50 1.35 13.91
N ALA A 17 13.36 1.87 14.81
CA ALA A 17 12.91 2.51 16.05
C ALA A 17 12.11 3.80 15.77
N VAL A 18 12.47 4.55 14.73
CA VAL A 18 11.71 5.73 14.29
C VAL A 18 10.32 5.34 13.83
N LEU A 19 10.20 4.32 12.97
CA LEU A 19 8.91 3.86 12.44
C LEU A 19 8.03 3.24 13.55
N VAL A 20 8.62 2.53 14.51
CA VAL A 20 7.89 2.01 15.67
C VAL A 20 7.35 3.15 16.53
N ASN A 21 8.17 4.16 16.85
CA ASN A 21 7.72 5.33 17.61
C ASN A 21 6.57 6.08 16.90
N LEU A 22 6.67 6.26 15.57
CA LEU A 22 5.60 6.88 14.79
C LEU A 22 4.31 6.03 14.79
N ALA A 23 4.41 4.69 14.81
CA ALA A 23 3.26 3.81 14.86
C ALA A 23 2.53 3.87 16.22
N GLU A 24 3.27 3.86 17.33
CA GLU A 24 2.71 4.03 18.66
C GLU A 24 1.99 5.36 18.80
N ARG A 25 2.63 6.46 18.41
CA ARG A 25 2.04 7.80 18.41
C ARG A 25 0.81 7.92 17.51
N ALA A 26 0.88 7.36 16.30
CA ALA A 26 -0.28 7.36 15.39
C ALA A 26 -1.48 6.62 16.01
N GLU A 27 -1.23 5.47 16.66
CA GLU A 27 -2.28 4.74 17.38
C GLU A 27 -2.85 5.54 18.55
N GLU A 28 -1.99 6.19 19.35
CA GLU A 28 -2.41 7.05 20.46
C GLU A 28 -3.22 8.26 20.01
N ALA A 29 -2.80 8.88 18.90
CA ALA A 29 -3.47 10.04 18.31
C ALA A 29 -4.77 9.72 17.56
N GLY A 30 -5.11 8.42 17.40
CA GLY A 30 -6.37 7.98 16.82
C GLY A 30 -6.36 7.81 15.31
N TRP A 31 -5.21 7.65 14.68
CA TRP A 31 -5.14 7.24 13.27
C TRP A 31 -5.64 5.81 13.09
N ASP A 32 -6.35 5.56 12.00
CA ASP A 32 -6.87 4.22 11.66
C ASP A 32 -5.82 3.32 11.03
N GLY A 33 -4.78 3.89 10.40
CA GLY A 33 -3.74 3.11 9.71
C GLY A 33 -2.40 3.82 9.60
N ILE A 34 -1.33 3.03 9.58
CA ILE A 34 0.03 3.47 9.28
C ILE A 34 0.63 2.59 8.19
N PHE A 35 1.20 3.22 7.17
CA PHE A 35 1.70 2.55 5.98
C PHE A 35 3.15 2.91 5.72
N VAL A 36 3.92 1.96 5.18
CA VAL A 36 5.35 2.13 4.90
C VAL A 36 5.63 1.82 3.44
N TRP A 37 6.45 2.64 2.79
CA TRP A 37 6.90 2.37 1.43
C TRP A 37 7.83 1.15 1.40
N ASP A 38 7.96 0.50 0.25
CA ASP A 38 8.80 -0.68 0.08
C ASP A 38 9.81 -0.43 -1.04
N HIS A 39 10.87 0.30 -0.71
CA HIS A 39 12.02 0.55 -1.58
C HIS A 39 13.27 -0.16 -1.05
N ILE A 40 14.12 -0.61 -1.97
CA ILE A 40 15.50 -1.02 -1.68
C ILE A 40 16.43 0.15 -2.01
N GLN A 41 16.15 0.85 -3.11
CA GLN A 41 16.92 1.98 -3.59
C GLN A 41 16.02 2.91 -4.42
N VAL A 42 16.12 4.21 -4.20
CA VAL A 42 15.33 5.20 -4.96
C VAL A 42 16.17 5.90 -6.00
N GLU A 43 17.45 6.12 -5.70
CA GLU A 43 18.44 6.76 -6.59
C GLU A 43 19.76 6.03 -6.47
N SER A 44 20.42 5.77 -7.61
CA SER A 44 21.69 5.05 -7.65
C SER A 44 22.80 5.88 -6.99
N GLY A 45 23.47 5.28 -6.01
CA GLY A 45 24.54 5.94 -5.26
C GLY A 45 24.08 6.99 -4.24
N TRP A 46 22.79 7.06 -3.94
CA TRP A 46 22.27 7.92 -2.89
C TRP A 46 22.69 7.41 -1.50
N ASP A 47 23.37 8.30 -0.75
CA ASP A 47 23.83 8.00 0.63
C ASP A 47 22.70 8.26 1.64
N ALA A 48 21.76 7.34 1.70
CA ALA A 48 20.66 7.37 2.64
C ALA A 48 20.49 6.03 3.35
N SER A 49 20.09 6.07 4.62
CA SER A 49 19.72 4.87 5.35
C SER A 49 18.43 4.29 4.83
N PHE A 50 18.34 2.98 4.68
CA PHE A 50 17.14 2.23 4.33
C PHE A 50 16.86 1.15 5.37
N VAL A 51 15.61 0.91 5.66
CA VAL A 51 15.16 -0.21 6.48
C VAL A 51 14.26 -1.14 5.65
N ASP A 52 14.36 -2.45 5.88
CA ASP A 52 13.40 -3.38 5.27
C ASP A 52 12.01 -3.13 5.86
N PRO A 53 11.00 -2.79 5.03
CA PRO A 53 9.68 -2.41 5.54
C PRO A 53 8.94 -3.57 6.19
N TRP A 54 9.18 -4.82 5.78
CA TRP A 54 8.52 -5.99 6.38
C TRP A 54 9.03 -6.27 7.79
N VAL A 55 10.34 -6.01 8.03
CA VAL A 55 10.93 -6.06 9.37
C VAL A 55 10.39 -4.92 10.24
N ALA A 56 10.34 -3.69 9.68
CA ALA A 56 9.79 -2.55 10.40
C ALA A 56 8.31 -2.75 10.75
N MET A 57 7.48 -3.19 9.80
CA MET A 57 6.05 -3.46 10.04
C MET A 57 5.84 -4.56 11.10
N ALA A 58 6.71 -5.58 11.17
CA ALA A 58 6.63 -6.58 12.23
C ALA A 58 6.90 -5.97 13.61
N ALA A 59 7.88 -5.08 13.73
CA ALA A 59 8.16 -4.37 14.97
C ALA A 59 7.00 -3.42 15.35
N MET A 60 6.46 -2.66 14.38
CA MET A 60 5.31 -1.80 14.57
C MET A 60 4.07 -2.60 15.02
N ALA A 61 3.82 -3.77 14.42
CA ALA A 61 2.71 -4.66 14.79
C ALA A 61 2.81 -5.17 16.22
N ALA A 62 4.04 -5.44 16.69
CA ALA A 62 4.30 -5.89 18.07
C ALA A 62 4.14 -4.76 19.09
N ALA A 63 4.38 -3.51 18.68
CA ALA A 63 4.30 -2.32 19.55
C ALA A 63 2.89 -1.71 19.61
N THR A 64 1.99 -2.06 18.69
CA THR A 64 0.63 -1.50 18.57
C THR A 64 -0.45 -2.58 18.71
N SER A 65 -1.71 -2.19 18.90
CA SER A 65 -2.80 -3.12 19.18
C SER A 65 -4.07 -2.91 18.33
N ARG A 66 -4.26 -1.74 17.74
CA ARG A 66 -5.50 -1.35 17.03
C ARG A 66 -5.27 -0.85 15.60
N ILE A 67 -4.21 -0.06 15.39
CA ILE A 67 -3.95 0.60 14.12
C ILE A 67 -3.70 -0.43 13.00
N ALA A 68 -4.31 -0.25 11.84
CA ALA A 68 -4.00 -1.04 10.66
C ALA A 68 -2.57 -0.76 10.17
N ILE A 69 -1.90 -1.78 9.65
CA ILE A 69 -0.50 -1.69 9.21
C ILE A 69 -0.39 -2.30 7.82
N GLY A 70 0.39 -1.70 6.94
CA GLY A 70 0.62 -2.28 5.63
C GLY A 70 1.71 -1.60 4.82
N PRO A 71 2.21 -2.26 3.77
CA PRO A 71 3.05 -1.60 2.79
C PRO A 71 2.19 -0.71 1.86
N MET A 72 2.77 0.41 1.43
CA MET A 72 2.14 1.27 0.43
C MET A 72 3.17 1.76 -0.60
N VAL A 73 3.60 0.88 -1.54
CA VAL A 73 3.11 -0.48 -1.79
C VAL A 73 4.27 -1.45 -1.97
N THR A 74 4.07 -2.75 -1.71
CA THR A 74 5.06 -3.78 -2.03
C THR A 74 5.03 -4.10 -3.53
N PRO A 75 6.17 -4.03 -4.24
CA PRO A 75 6.29 -4.52 -5.60
C PRO A 75 6.45 -6.06 -5.61
N VAL A 76 5.35 -6.76 -5.93
CA VAL A 76 5.30 -8.24 -5.88
C VAL A 76 6.31 -8.88 -6.84
N SER A 77 6.60 -8.23 -7.98
CA SER A 77 7.56 -8.73 -8.97
C SER A 77 9.01 -8.78 -8.44
N ARG A 78 9.36 -7.97 -7.44
CA ARG A 78 10.68 -7.94 -6.81
C ARG A 78 10.80 -8.94 -5.65
N ARG A 79 9.72 -9.61 -5.27
CA ARG A 79 9.68 -10.54 -4.15
C ARG A 79 9.21 -11.92 -4.61
N ARG A 80 9.66 -12.98 -3.94
CA ARG A 80 9.20 -14.34 -4.23
C ARG A 80 7.79 -14.53 -3.64
N PRO A 81 6.74 -14.83 -4.46
CA PRO A 81 5.36 -14.94 -3.97
C PRO A 81 5.19 -15.95 -2.82
N VAL A 82 5.88 -17.09 -2.88
CA VAL A 82 5.81 -18.10 -1.82
C VAL A 82 6.39 -17.61 -0.48
N GLN A 83 7.45 -16.79 -0.53
CA GLN A 83 8.01 -16.18 0.66
C GLN A 83 7.10 -15.07 1.18
N LEU A 84 6.60 -14.24 0.29
CA LEU A 84 5.70 -13.13 0.61
C LEU A 84 4.39 -13.66 1.22
N ALA A 85 3.84 -14.77 0.71
CA ALA A 85 2.68 -15.44 1.32
C ALA A 85 2.94 -15.88 2.77
N ARG A 86 4.17 -16.29 3.12
CA ARG A 86 4.55 -16.59 4.52
C ARG A 86 4.68 -15.35 5.36
N GLN A 87 5.34 -14.31 4.84
CA GLN A 87 5.54 -13.06 5.56
C GLN A 87 4.22 -12.39 5.89
N THR A 88 3.30 -12.33 4.92
CA THR A 88 1.96 -11.74 5.10
C THR A 88 1.15 -12.49 6.15
N VAL A 89 1.10 -13.83 6.11
CA VAL A 89 0.38 -14.61 7.14
C VAL A 89 1.02 -14.42 8.52
N SER A 90 2.35 -14.41 8.60
CA SER A 90 3.04 -14.22 9.88
C SER A 90 2.75 -12.84 10.47
N LEU A 91 2.74 -11.80 9.63
CA LEU A 91 2.42 -10.44 10.06
C LEU A 91 0.94 -10.29 10.39
N ASP A 92 0.03 -10.95 9.66
CA ASP A 92 -1.40 -10.98 9.95
C ASP A 92 -1.66 -11.58 11.36
N HIS A 93 -1.00 -12.69 11.68
CA HIS A 93 -1.06 -13.28 13.02
C HIS A 93 -0.44 -12.39 14.09
N LEU A 94 0.74 -11.85 13.84
CA LEU A 94 1.44 -10.96 14.79
C LEU A 94 0.61 -9.70 15.08
N SER A 95 -0.02 -9.14 14.06
CA SER A 95 -0.88 -7.95 14.19
C SER A 95 -2.31 -8.27 14.65
N SER A 96 -2.67 -9.55 14.87
CA SER A 96 -4.05 -9.96 15.19
C SER A 96 -5.08 -9.51 14.14
N GLY A 97 -4.74 -9.65 12.85
CA GLY A 97 -5.64 -9.38 11.73
C GLY A 97 -5.72 -7.90 11.33
N ARG A 98 -4.65 -7.11 11.54
CA ARG A 98 -4.60 -5.68 11.18
C ARG A 98 -3.81 -5.40 9.89
N LEU A 99 -3.24 -6.42 9.27
CA LEU A 99 -2.49 -6.24 8.03
C LEU A 99 -3.41 -5.87 6.87
N ILE A 100 -3.02 -4.85 6.13
CA ILE A 100 -3.54 -4.52 4.80
C ILE A 100 -2.38 -4.69 3.81
N PHE A 101 -2.57 -5.52 2.80
CA PHE A 101 -1.52 -5.83 1.83
C PHE A 101 -1.59 -4.92 0.61
N GLY A 102 -0.95 -3.76 0.68
CA GLY A 102 -0.81 -2.84 -0.44
C GLY A 102 0.23 -3.35 -1.46
N VAL A 103 -0.15 -3.41 -2.74
CA VAL A 103 0.68 -3.96 -3.81
C VAL A 103 0.69 -3.10 -5.06
N GLY A 104 1.78 -3.17 -5.82
CA GLY A 104 1.93 -2.43 -7.06
C GLY A 104 3.07 -2.96 -7.93
N LEU A 105 3.37 -2.24 -9.01
CA LEU A 105 4.50 -2.56 -9.87
C LEU A 105 5.84 -2.12 -9.28
N GLY A 106 5.82 -1.14 -8.38
CA GLY A 106 7.03 -0.48 -7.88
C GLY A 106 7.59 0.58 -8.84
N TRP A 107 8.34 1.51 -8.29
CA TRP A 107 9.02 2.61 -8.97
C TRP A 107 10.18 3.08 -8.08
N PRO A 108 11.30 3.59 -8.62
CA PRO A 108 11.65 3.75 -10.03
C PRO A 108 12.18 2.44 -10.66
N PRO A 109 11.94 2.19 -11.96
CA PRO A 109 12.32 0.92 -12.59
C PRO A 109 13.83 0.73 -12.78
N GLY A 110 14.61 1.80 -12.84
CA GLY A 110 16.08 1.75 -12.91
C GLY A 110 16.69 1.37 -11.56
N PRO A 111 16.75 2.34 -10.62
CA PRO A 111 17.42 2.14 -9.33
C PRO A 111 16.86 0.98 -8.50
N ASP A 112 15.55 0.85 -8.41
CA ASP A 112 14.92 -0.12 -7.51
C ASP A 112 14.74 -1.52 -8.13
N PHE A 113 15.11 -1.68 -9.43
CA PHE A 113 14.98 -2.94 -10.16
C PHE A 113 16.21 -3.25 -11.04
N ALA A 114 16.40 -2.52 -12.17
CA ALA A 114 17.42 -2.86 -13.15
C ALA A 114 18.84 -2.85 -12.56
N ASP A 115 19.17 -1.86 -11.74
CA ASP A 115 20.49 -1.73 -11.10
C ASP A 115 20.77 -2.86 -10.09
N LEU A 116 19.70 -3.52 -9.62
CA LEU A 116 19.76 -4.65 -8.67
C LEU A 116 19.61 -6.01 -9.37
N GLY A 117 19.53 -6.03 -10.72
CA GLY A 117 19.35 -7.25 -11.49
C GLY A 117 17.94 -7.82 -11.49
N GLU A 118 16.96 -7.03 -11.06
CA GLU A 118 15.54 -7.39 -11.04
C GLU A 118 14.85 -7.00 -12.36
N GLU A 119 13.71 -7.62 -12.65
CA GLU A 119 12.93 -7.32 -13.84
C GLU A 119 12.45 -5.86 -13.85
N SER A 120 12.83 -5.08 -14.86
CA SER A 120 12.49 -3.66 -14.97
C SER A 120 11.40 -3.34 -16.00
N ASP A 121 11.10 -4.27 -16.93
CA ASP A 121 10.03 -4.09 -17.91
C ASP A 121 8.66 -4.05 -17.24
N ALA A 122 7.93 -2.97 -17.46
CA ALA A 122 6.64 -2.74 -16.80
C ALA A 122 5.56 -3.77 -17.19
N HIS A 123 5.60 -4.30 -18.41
CA HIS A 123 4.62 -5.30 -18.86
C HIS A 123 4.89 -6.63 -18.17
N THR A 124 6.14 -7.07 -18.16
CA THR A 124 6.57 -8.30 -17.49
C THR A 124 6.29 -8.22 -15.97
N ARG A 125 6.60 -7.10 -15.33
CA ARG A 125 6.26 -6.89 -13.91
C ARG A 125 4.76 -6.92 -13.64
N ALA A 126 3.95 -6.45 -14.59
CA ALA A 126 2.48 -6.52 -14.46
C ALA A 126 1.97 -7.97 -14.56
N GLU A 127 2.55 -8.79 -15.44
CA GLU A 127 2.25 -10.23 -15.51
C GLU A 127 2.69 -10.95 -14.22
N MET A 128 3.90 -10.66 -13.73
CA MET A 128 4.41 -11.19 -12.46
C MET A 128 3.54 -10.79 -11.26
N LEU A 129 3.05 -9.57 -11.23
CA LEU A 129 2.11 -9.09 -10.19
C LEU A 129 0.80 -9.88 -10.25
N ASP A 130 0.20 -10.02 -11.43
CA ASP A 130 -1.07 -10.74 -11.59
C ASP A 130 -0.94 -12.20 -11.20
N GLU A 131 0.10 -12.89 -11.69
CA GLU A 131 0.36 -14.30 -11.37
C GLU A 131 0.74 -14.49 -9.90
N GLY A 132 1.61 -13.62 -9.37
CA GLY A 132 2.06 -13.66 -7.99
C GLY A 132 0.93 -13.48 -6.98
N LEU A 133 0.01 -12.55 -7.22
CA LEU A 133 -1.16 -12.35 -6.35
C LEU A 133 -2.10 -13.57 -6.38
N GLY A 134 -2.35 -14.15 -7.55
CA GLY A 134 -3.14 -15.39 -7.67
C GLY A 134 -2.51 -16.56 -6.90
N LEU A 135 -1.19 -16.70 -6.97
CA LEU A 135 -0.48 -17.74 -6.22
C LEU A 135 -0.51 -17.48 -4.71
N ILE A 136 -0.32 -16.24 -4.27
CA ILE A 136 -0.39 -15.86 -2.85
C ILE A 136 -1.77 -16.16 -2.27
N ASP A 137 -2.85 -15.73 -2.94
CA ASP A 137 -4.22 -15.97 -2.51
C ASP A 137 -4.54 -17.49 -2.42
N ALA A 138 -4.10 -18.26 -3.43
CA ALA A 138 -4.22 -19.71 -3.40
C ALA A 138 -3.49 -20.34 -2.19
N LEU A 139 -2.27 -19.89 -1.89
CA LEU A 139 -1.48 -20.39 -0.75
C LEU A 139 -2.13 -20.03 0.60
N TRP A 140 -2.78 -18.87 0.72
CA TRP A 140 -3.51 -18.47 1.93
C TRP A 140 -4.75 -19.33 2.21
N SER A 141 -5.28 -20.02 1.19
CA SER A 141 -6.43 -20.92 1.37
C SER A 141 -6.17 -22.10 2.34
N GLY A 142 -4.89 -22.45 2.57
CA GLY A 142 -4.49 -23.62 3.33
C GLY A 142 -4.75 -24.95 2.63
N GLN A 143 -5.17 -24.93 1.37
CA GLN A 143 -5.31 -26.13 0.55
C GLN A 143 -3.97 -26.51 -0.10
N VAL A 144 -3.92 -27.71 -0.68
CA VAL A 144 -2.76 -28.12 -1.49
C VAL A 144 -2.82 -27.37 -2.82
N VAL A 145 -1.77 -26.62 -3.13
CA VAL A 145 -1.67 -25.78 -4.33
C VAL A 145 -0.74 -26.43 -5.34
N HIS A 146 -1.22 -26.56 -6.57
CA HIS A 146 -0.43 -26.83 -7.77
C HIS A 146 -0.57 -25.64 -8.70
N HIS A 147 0.56 -25.01 -9.02
CA HIS A 147 0.66 -23.86 -9.91
C HIS A 147 1.82 -24.09 -10.87
N ASP A 148 1.56 -23.98 -12.15
CA ASP A 148 2.56 -24.06 -13.22
C ASP A 148 2.33 -22.88 -14.17
N GLY A 149 2.79 -21.70 -13.73
CA GLY A 149 2.59 -20.45 -14.43
C GLY A 149 3.80 -20.07 -15.27
N ARG A 150 3.73 -18.89 -15.88
CA ARG A 150 4.81 -18.35 -16.72
C ARG A 150 6.02 -17.91 -15.89
N HIS A 151 5.77 -17.32 -14.72
CA HIS A 151 6.81 -16.71 -13.89
C HIS A 151 7.06 -17.49 -12.61
N TYR A 152 6.06 -18.22 -12.11
CA TYR A 152 6.14 -18.91 -10.82
C TYR A 152 5.61 -20.33 -10.91
N SER A 153 6.09 -21.19 -10.00
CA SER A 153 5.60 -22.56 -9.88
C SER A 153 5.52 -22.99 -8.42
N ALA A 154 4.50 -23.83 -8.11
CA ALA A 154 4.37 -24.52 -6.83
C ALA A 154 3.79 -25.92 -7.07
N ARG A 155 4.39 -26.95 -6.47
CA ARG A 155 4.00 -28.36 -6.70
C ARG A 155 3.67 -29.03 -5.39
N GLY A 156 2.36 -29.28 -5.16
CA GLY A 156 1.89 -29.94 -3.96
C GLY A 156 2.17 -29.18 -2.67
N THR A 157 2.16 -27.82 -2.76
CA THR A 157 2.53 -26.96 -1.64
C THR A 157 1.31 -26.64 -0.80
N ARG A 158 1.40 -26.83 0.52
CA ARG A 158 0.37 -26.45 1.47
C ARG A 158 0.92 -25.47 2.51
N PHE A 159 0.22 -24.35 2.71
CA PHE A 159 0.59 -23.35 3.68
C PHE A 159 -0.34 -23.37 4.89
N LEU A 160 0.25 -23.51 6.06
CA LEU A 160 -0.40 -23.37 7.36
C LEU A 160 0.56 -22.57 8.28
N PRO A 161 0.04 -21.74 9.20
CA PRO A 161 -1.40 -21.47 9.38
C PRO A 161 -1.98 -20.67 8.21
N ARG A 162 -3.31 -20.56 8.17
CA ARG A 162 -4.03 -19.66 7.28
C ARG A 162 -3.99 -18.23 7.87
N PRO A 163 -4.27 -17.17 7.09
CA PRO A 163 -4.54 -15.85 7.64
C PRO A 163 -5.65 -15.87 8.70
N ILE A 164 -5.56 -14.99 9.67
CA ILE A 164 -6.65 -14.73 10.63
C ILE A 164 -7.81 -14.06 9.90
N GLN A 165 -7.50 -13.10 9.05
CA GLN A 165 -8.50 -12.35 8.29
C GLN A 165 -9.22 -13.27 7.27
N GLN A 166 -10.54 -13.12 7.16
CA GLN A 166 -11.37 -13.89 6.24
C GLN A 166 -12.19 -12.95 5.35
N PRO A 167 -12.35 -13.29 4.07
CA PRO A 167 -11.90 -14.52 3.39
C PRO A 167 -10.39 -14.57 3.14
N ARG A 168 -9.68 -13.46 3.23
CA ARG A 168 -8.22 -13.26 3.08
C ARG A 168 -7.75 -11.97 3.72
N ILE A 169 -6.43 -11.75 3.76
CA ILE A 169 -5.84 -10.45 4.05
C ILE A 169 -6.29 -9.47 2.96
N PRO A 170 -6.85 -8.28 3.29
CA PRO A 170 -7.27 -7.30 2.28
C PRO A 170 -6.10 -6.88 1.38
N ILE A 171 -6.32 -6.93 0.07
CA ILE A 171 -5.33 -6.55 -0.95
C ILE A 171 -5.76 -5.22 -1.58
N TRP A 172 -4.94 -4.18 -1.40
CA TRP A 172 -5.09 -2.90 -2.10
C TRP A 172 -4.11 -2.81 -3.26
N VAL A 173 -4.60 -2.51 -4.43
CA VAL A 173 -3.78 -2.45 -5.64
C VAL A 173 -3.53 -1.01 -6.05
N ALA A 174 -2.27 -0.65 -6.27
CA ALA A 174 -1.88 0.66 -6.76
C ALA A 174 -1.79 0.73 -8.29
N GLY A 175 -2.01 1.92 -8.83
CA GLY A 175 -1.81 2.17 -10.25
C GLY A 175 -2.18 3.57 -10.70
N PHE A 176 -1.59 3.98 -11.82
CA PHE A 176 -1.75 5.32 -12.36
C PHE A 176 -2.90 5.41 -13.37
N TRP A 177 -3.81 6.38 -13.15
CA TRP A 177 -4.77 6.85 -14.14
C TRP A 177 -4.09 7.84 -15.09
N PRO A 178 -4.42 7.84 -16.39
CA PRO A 178 -5.57 7.19 -17.04
C PRO A 178 -5.33 5.77 -17.58
N ASN A 179 -4.22 5.10 -17.22
CA ASN A 179 -3.96 3.74 -17.67
C ASN A 179 -5.01 2.75 -17.11
N LYS A 180 -5.74 2.07 -17.99
CA LYS A 180 -6.88 1.23 -17.61
C LYS A 180 -6.51 -0.15 -17.09
N ALA A 181 -5.32 -0.66 -17.40
CA ALA A 181 -4.91 -2.00 -16.99
C ALA A 181 -4.81 -2.17 -15.46
N PRO A 182 -4.16 -1.24 -14.71
CA PRO A 182 -4.17 -1.29 -13.24
C PRO A 182 -5.58 -1.27 -12.65
N PHE A 183 -6.51 -0.47 -13.21
CA PHE A 183 -7.87 -0.33 -12.69
C PHE A 183 -8.72 -1.59 -12.92
N ARG A 184 -8.51 -2.32 -14.03
CA ARG A 184 -9.09 -3.66 -14.20
C ARG A 184 -8.53 -4.67 -13.20
N ARG A 185 -7.25 -4.51 -12.79
CA ARG A 185 -6.64 -5.32 -11.72
C ARG A 185 -7.27 -4.98 -10.38
N MET A 186 -7.39 -3.70 -10.03
CA MET A 186 -8.04 -3.22 -8.79
C MET A 186 -9.44 -3.81 -8.63
N ALA A 187 -10.22 -3.90 -9.70
CA ALA A 187 -11.58 -4.44 -9.68
C ALA A 187 -11.67 -5.93 -9.22
N ARG A 188 -10.57 -6.67 -9.23
CA ARG A 188 -10.51 -8.10 -8.83
C ARG A 188 -10.18 -8.29 -7.34
N TRP A 189 -9.69 -7.24 -6.66
CA TRP A 189 -9.19 -7.33 -5.29
C TRP A 189 -10.05 -6.51 -4.31
N ASP A 190 -9.53 -6.22 -3.13
CA ASP A 190 -10.30 -5.68 -2.01
C ASP A 190 -10.25 -4.16 -1.87
N GLY A 191 -9.37 -3.51 -2.64
CA GLY A 191 -9.29 -2.05 -2.66
C GLY A 191 -8.45 -1.51 -3.80
N MET A 192 -8.66 -0.22 -4.08
CA MET A 192 -7.89 0.55 -5.04
C MET A 192 -7.08 1.64 -4.34
N PHE A 193 -5.81 1.78 -4.74
CA PHE A 193 -4.95 2.88 -4.40
C PHE A 193 -4.53 3.60 -5.69
N PRO A 194 -5.40 4.47 -6.24
CA PRO A 194 -5.14 5.17 -7.47
C PRO A 194 -4.15 6.31 -7.26
N MET A 195 -3.32 6.51 -8.26
CA MET A 195 -2.50 7.69 -8.46
C MET A 195 -2.91 8.35 -9.78
N TYR A 196 -2.70 9.64 -9.89
CA TYR A 196 -3.09 10.40 -11.06
C TYR A 196 -1.87 11.02 -11.72
N ASN A 197 -1.71 10.78 -13.02
CA ASN A 197 -0.83 11.56 -13.86
C ASN A 197 -1.68 12.51 -14.68
N ASP A 198 -1.35 13.79 -14.61
CA ASP A 198 -1.98 14.81 -15.44
C ASP A 198 -1.78 14.46 -16.92
N VAL A 199 -2.88 14.48 -17.68
CA VAL A 199 -2.87 14.02 -19.09
C VAL A 199 -2.14 15.02 -20.00
N GLU A 200 -2.12 16.30 -19.63
CA GLU A 200 -1.50 17.37 -20.43
C GLU A 200 -0.01 17.48 -20.15
N THR A 201 0.38 17.38 -18.88
CA THR A 201 1.78 17.53 -18.46
C THR A 201 2.52 16.20 -18.34
N GLY A 202 1.81 15.09 -18.12
CA GLY A 202 2.39 13.79 -17.80
C GLY A 202 3.00 13.69 -16.39
N GLU A 203 2.85 14.76 -15.61
CA GLU A 203 3.39 14.84 -14.25
C GLU A 203 2.42 14.22 -13.23
N PHE A 204 2.96 13.88 -12.07
CA PHE A 204 2.18 13.44 -10.92
C PHE A 204 1.26 14.58 -10.47
N GLY A 205 -0.03 14.44 -10.72
CA GLY A 205 -1.05 15.47 -10.49
C GLY A 205 -1.83 15.25 -9.19
N ALA A 206 -2.38 16.35 -8.67
CA ALA A 206 -3.36 16.28 -7.61
C ALA A 206 -4.66 15.64 -8.14
N MET A 207 -5.11 14.59 -7.50
CA MET A 207 -6.36 13.92 -7.84
C MET A 207 -7.52 14.72 -7.26
N SER A 208 -8.42 15.26 -8.12
CA SER A 208 -9.63 15.92 -7.64
C SER A 208 -10.74 14.90 -7.32
N PRO A 209 -11.78 15.29 -6.56
CA PRO A 209 -12.96 14.43 -6.32
C PRO A 209 -13.64 13.95 -7.60
N GLU A 210 -13.67 14.77 -8.65
CA GLU A 210 -14.26 14.43 -9.95
C GLU A 210 -13.45 13.33 -10.63
N VAL A 211 -12.12 13.48 -10.68
CA VAL A 211 -11.21 12.46 -11.22
C VAL A 211 -11.32 11.16 -10.42
N LEU A 212 -11.40 11.23 -9.10
CA LEU A 212 -11.63 10.04 -8.27
C LEU A 212 -12.96 9.36 -8.61
N THR A 213 -14.04 10.15 -8.83
CA THR A 213 -15.34 9.61 -9.23
C THR A 213 -15.25 8.82 -10.53
N GLU A 214 -14.56 9.35 -11.55
CA GLU A 214 -14.34 8.63 -12.81
C GLU A 214 -13.59 7.30 -12.62
N MET A 215 -12.57 7.29 -11.77
CA MET A 215 -11.80 6.09 -11.45
C MET A 215 -12.66 5.05 -10.73
N VAL A 216 -13.40 5.46 -9.71
CA VAL A 216 -14.31 4.60 -8.93
C VAL A 216 -15.38 4.01 -9.83
N ASP A 217 -16.00 4.82 -10.69
CA ASP A 217 -17.00 4.35 -11.64
C ASP A 217 -16.44 3.37 -12.66
N TYR A 218 -15.20 3.61 -13.10
CA TYR A 218 -14.52 2.65 -13.98
C TYR A 218 -14.31 1.31 -13.28
N VAL A 219 -13.79 1.31 -12.05
CA VAL A 219 -13.56 0.08 -11.27
C VAL A 219 -14.89 -0.63 -10.99
N ARG A 220 -15.93 0.08 -10.56
CA ARG A 220 -17.26 -0.50 -10.27
C ARG A 220 -17.87 -1.22 -11.48
N ARG A 221 -17.71 -0.68 -12.69
CA ARG A 221 -18.18 -1.35 -13.92
C ARG A 221 -17.47 -2.67 -14.24
N HIS A 222 -16.26 -2.87 -13.71
CA HIS A 222 -15.44 -4.07 -13.95
C HIS A 222 -15.43 -5.04 -12.76
N ARG A 223 -15.92 -4.60 -11.60
CA ARG A 223 -15.95 -5.40 -10.39
C ARG A 223 -17.16 -6.33 -10.41
N VAL A 224 -16.91 -7.61 -10.10
CA VAL A 224 -17.94 -8.67 -10.05
C VAL A 224 -18.27 -9.03 -8.60
N SER A 225 -17.30 -8.91 -7.67
CA SER A 225 -17.50 -9.23 -6.26
C SER A 225 -18.44 -8.22 -5.59
N PRO A 226 -19.41 -8.68 -4.78
CA PRO A 226 -20.24 -7.83 -3.93
C PRO A 226 -19.55 -7.44 -2.60
N ASP A 227 -18.37 -8.00 -2.33
CA ASP A 227 -17.65 -7.78 -1.07
C ASP A 227 -17.29 -6.31 -0.87
N PRO A 228 -17.09 -5.84 0.38
CA PRO A 228 -16.60 -4.51 0.66
C PRO A 228 -15.36 -4.16 -0.16
N PHE A 229 -15.24 -2.91 -0.56
CA PHE A 229 -14.17 -2.42 -1.41
C PHE A 229 -13.66 -1.08 -0.92
N ASP A 230 -12.37 -1.02 -0.61
CA ASP A 230 -11.75 0.22 -0.17
C ASP A 230 -11.33 1.09 -1.36
N VAL A 231 -11.63 2.38 -1.25
CA VAL A 231 -11.12 3.42 -2.14
C VAL A 231 -10.17 4.27 -1.32
N VAL A 232 -8.89 4.23 -1.68
CA VAL A 232 -7.79 4.81 -0.92
C VAL A 232 -7.16 5.92 -1.74
N ALA A 233 -6.96 7.10 -1.16
CA ALA A 233 -6.24 8.16 -1.85
C ALA A 233 -5.32 8.91 -0.90
N MET A 234 -4.19 9.36 -1.44
CA MET A 234 -3.38 10.37 -0.79
C MET A 234 -4.06 11.72 -0.98
N VAL A 235 -4.47 12.33 0.12
CA VAL A 235 -5.14 13.62 0.12
C VAL A 235 -4.28 14.60 0.93
N ARG A 236 -3.96 15.72 0.32
CA ARG A 236 -3.28 16.81 1.03
C ARG A 236 -4.33 17.68 1.70
N SER A 237 -4.40 17.64 3.02
CA SER A 237 -5.40 18.38 3.79
C SER A 237 -5.08 19.88 3.80
N PRO A 238 -6.04 20.78 3.45
CA PRO A 238 -5.91 22.22 3.63
C PRO A 238 -5.68 22.59 5.10
N ARG A 239 -5.02 23.74 5.35
CA ARG A 239 -4.85 24.24 6.72
C ARG A 239 -6.14 24.80 7.30
N ASP A 240 -6.98 25.42 6.48
CA ASP A 240 -8.28 25.94 6.87
C ASP A 240 -9.27 24.83 7.17
N GLU A 241 -9.94 24.87 8.30
CA GLU A 241 -10.88 23.83 8.77
C GLU A 241 -12.13 23.73 7.89
N HIS A 242 -12.63 24.86 7.39
CA HIS A 242 -13.81 24.88 6.54
C HIS A 242 -13.53 24.27 5.17
N GLU A 243 -12.41 24.66 4.54
CA GLU A 243 -11.96 24.10 3.27
C GLU A 243 -11.71 22.59 3.39
N ARG A 244 -11.09 22.18 4.49
CA ARG A 244 -10.81 20.78 4.80
C ARG A 244 -12.08 19.94 4.89
N ARG A 245 -13.09 20.45 5.59
CA ARG A 245 -14.40 19.79 5.71
C ARG A 245 -15.10 19.66 4.36
N GLN A 246 -15.10 20.72 3.56
CA GLN A 246 -15.66 20.72 2.21
C GLN A 246 -14.95 19.68 1.32
N LEU A 247 -13.62 19.65 1.35
CA LEU A 247 -12.83 18.71 0.57
C LEU A 247 -13.10 17.26 0.98
N ARG A 248 -13.14 16.99 2.28
CA ARG A 248 -13.46 15.66 2.82
C ARG A 248 -14.87 15.20 2.38
N ASP A 249 -15.85 16.08 2.44
CA ASP A 249 -17.23 15.76 2.05
C ASP A 249 -17.30 15.48 0.54
N ALA A 250 -16.56 16.23 -0.28
CA ALA A 250 -16.46 16.00 -1.71
C ALA A 250 -15.80 14.65 -2.05
N TYR A 251 -14.69 14.30 -1.39
CA TYR A 251 -14.05 13.00 -1.58
C TYR A 251 -14.91 11.85 -1.05
N SER A 252 -15.61 12.04 0.06
CA SER A 252 -16.54 11.04 0.59
C SER A 252 -17.69 10.79 -0.40
N ALA A 253 -18.23 11.84 -1.02
CA ALA A 253 -19.24 11.73 -2.08
C ALA A 253 -18.69 11.02 -3.34
N ALA A 254 -17.41 11.20 -3.68
CA ALA A 254 -16.71 10.49 -4.73
C ALA A 254 -16.45 9.00 -4.40
N GLY A 255 -16.73 8.59 -3.15
CA GLY A 255 -16.60 7.20 -2.70
C GLY A 255 -15.31 6.86 -1.98
N LEU A 256 -14.52 7.85 -1.55
CA LEU A 256 -13.32 7.63 -0.75
C LEU A 256 -13.66 6.95 0.59
N THR A 257 -12.96 5.87 0.92
CA THR A 257 -13.11 5.16 2.21
C THR A 257 -11.92 5.41 3.14
N TRP A 258 -10.73 5.63 2.56
CA TRP A 258 -9.49 5.90 3.27
C TRP A 258 -8.79 7.14 2.72
N SER A 259 -8.56 8.12 3.58
CA SER A 259 -7.69 9.27 3.31
C SER A 259 -6.32 9.01 3.92
N ILE A 260 -5.28 8.96 3.09
CA ILE A 260 -3.90 8.75 3.55
C ILE A 260 -3.17 10.08 3.49
N GLU A 261 -2.65 10.53 4.61
CA GLU A 261 -1.80 11.70 4.67
C GLU A 261 -0.32 11.29 4.49
N GLN A 262 0.31 11.89 3.50
CA GLN A 262 1.75 11.78 3.30
C GLN A 262 2.43 12.87 4.11
N LEU A 263 2.85 12.52 5.33
CA LEU A 263 3.62 13.40 6.17
C LEU A 263 5.10 13.29 5.78
N GLY A 264 5.76 14.43 5.52
CA GLY A 264 7.16 14.46 5.15
C GLY A 264 7.48 15.07 3.79
N ASP A 265 6.52 15.56 3.06
CA ASP A 265 6.74 16.34 1.84
C ASP A 265 7.53 17.63 2.14
N GLY A 266 8.61 17.88 1.39
CA GLY A 266 9.44 19.06 1.53
C GLY A 266 10.49 18.97 2.64
N GLU A 267 10.88 17.76 3.06
CA GLU A 267 11.91 17.48 4.08
C GLU A 267 11.68 18.19 5.44
N PRO A 268 10.48 18.07 6.04
CA PRO A 268 10.28 18.59 7.39
C PRO A 268 11.18 17.83 8.37
N SER A 269 11.56 18.47 9.47
CA SER A 269 12.30 17.77 10.52
C SER A 269 11.47 16.62 11.13
N LEU A 270 12.13 15.60 11.65
CA LEU A 270 11.44 14.50 12.34
C LEU A 270 10.53 15.01 13.48
N GLU A 271 10.95 16.08 14.18
CA GLU A 271 10.14 16.72 15.22
C GLU A 271 8.82 17.29 14.66
N ALA A 272 8.88 17.94 13.49
CA ALA A 272 7.68 18.45 12.83
C ALA A 272 6.74 17.32 12.37
N ILE A 273 7.29 16.20 11.91
CA ILE A 273 6.54 14.99 11.56
C ILE A 273 5.86 14.40 12.79
N VAL A 274 6.62 14.23 13.88
CA VAL A 274 6.06 13.73 15.16
C VAL A 274 4.92 14.63 15.63
N GLY A 275 5.10 15.96 15.59
CA GLY A 275 4.03 16.90 15.94
C GLY A 275 2.79 16.78 15.06
N ALA A 276 2.95 16.51 13.75
CA ALA A 276 1.83 16.29 12.83
C ALA A 276 1.11 14.96 13.11
N VAL A 277 1.85 13.90 13.45
CA VAL A 277 1.27 12.60 13.85
C VAL A 277 0.48 12.74 15.16
N ASP A 278 1.06 13.41 16.17
CA ASP A 278 0.44 13.64 17.48
C ASP A 278 -0.83 14.50 17.41
N ALA A 279 -0.93 15.38 16.41
CA ALA A 279 -2.12 16.16 16.18
C ALA A 279 -3.35 15.30 15.80
N GLY A 280 -3.12 14.06 15.39
CA GLY A 280 -4.14 13.11 14.97
C GLY A 280 -4.76 13.43 13.61
N PRO A 281 -5.65 12.55 13.15
CA PRO A 281 -6.41 12.81 11.94
C PRO A 281 -7.29 14.06 12.14
N LEU A 282 -7.16 14.99 11.22
CA LEU A 282 -7.95 16.21 11.28
C LEU A 282 -9.41 15.88 10.93
N PRO A 283 -10.35 16.19 11.84
CA PRO A 283 -11.77 15.82 11.71
C PRO A 283 -12.48 16.51 10.55
#